data_2d5927c9c0bfc639c03b08bde181a696
#
_entry.id   2d5927c9c0bfc639c03b08bde181a696
#
_cell.length_a   1.000
_cell.length_b   1.000
_cell.length_c   1.000
_cell.angle_alpha   90.00
_cell.angle_beta   90.00
_cell.angle_gamma   90.00
#
_symmetry.space_group_name_H-M   'P 1'
#
loop_
_entity.id
_entity.type
_entity.pdbx_description
1 polymer ?
#
loop_
_entity_poly.entity_id
_entity_poly.type
_entity_poly.pdbx_seq_one_letter_code
_entity_poly.pdbx_strand_id
1 'polypeptide(L)'
;MVNTDNEEKKIKDKRKTLRDLQRHCIIQSSYYRRRYKSLKMKDSICDVSSTVLNFSALSMALSAISFPPLLLASGACSGLGLIIVQGQRTYNSKVKLTNYNVACLQYEELGREINAVLLRNHCSSKQYLEYIEDVNAKLNMINDSRLL
;
A
#
# COMPACT_ATOMS: atom_id res chain seq x y z
N MET A 1 -27.11 -41.69 12.12
CA MET A 1 -27.36 -40.35 12.67
C MET A 1 -26.12 -39.66 13.24
N VAL A 2 -25.11 -40.38 13.76
CA VAL A 2 -23.90 -39.78 14.38
C VAL A 2 -22.95 -39.05 13.39
N ASN A 3 -23.08 -39.27 12.08
CA ASN A 3 -22.14 -38.76 11.09
C ASN A 3 -22.47 -37.32 10.61
N THR A 4 -23.73 -36.93 10.67
CA THR A 4 -24.21 -35.61 10.20
C THR A 4 -23.79 -34.47 11.15
N ASP A 5 -23.91 -34.67 12.46
CA ASP A 5 -23.53 -33.64 13.46
C ASP A 5 -22.02 -33.32 13.44
N ASN A 6 -21.20 -34.34 13.15
CA ASN A 6 -19.75 -34.19 13.07
C ASN A 6 -19.32 -33.42 11.79
N GLU A 7 -20.00 -33.65 10.68
CA GLU A 7 -19.77 -32.91 9.42
C GLU A 7 -20.23 -31.45 9.53
N GLU A 8 -21.37 -31.17 10.13
CA GLU A 8 -21.84 -29.80 10.36
C GLU A 8 -20.88 -29.00 11.25
N LYS A 9 -20.37 -29.63 12.31
CA LYS A 9 -19.36 -29.02 13.19
C LYS A 9 -18.07 -28.67 12.42
N LYS A 10 -17.58 -29.61 11.59
CA LYS A 10 -16.40 -29.38 10.74
C LYS A 10 -16.59 -28.22 9.76
N ILE A 11 -17.76 -28.13 9.12
CA ILE A 11 -18.11 -27.04 8.21
C ILE A 11 -18.13 -25.70 8.97
N LYS A 12 -18.73 -25.66 10.15
CA LYS A 12 -18.80 -24.46 10.98
C LYS A 12 -17.42 -23.95 11.39
N ASP A 13 -16.51 -24.85 11.78
CA ASP A 13 -15.16 -24.51 12.15
C ASP A 13 -14.36 -23.95 10.95
N LYS A 14 -14.48 -24.55 9.77
CA LYS A 14 -13.85 -24.08 8.55
C LYS A 14 -14.38 -22.71 8.09
N ARG A 15 -15.69 -22.49 8.21
CA ARG A 15 -16.29 -21.18 7.95
C ARG A 15 -15.79 -20.12 8.93
N LYS A 16 -15.54 -20.48 10.19
CA LYS A 16 -14.91 -19.58 11.15
C LYS A 16 -13.49 -19.21 10.72
N THR A 17 -12.68 -20.20 10.35
CA THR A 17 -11.32 -19.96 9.84
C THR A 17 -11.32 -19.00 8.64
N LEU A 18 -12.23 -19.20 7.67
CA LEU A 18 -12.35 -18.28 6.53
C LEU A 18 -12.76 -16.86 6.92
N ARG A 19 -13.64 -16.70 7.91
CA ARG A 19 -13.98 -15.36 8.43
C ARG A 19 -12.78 -14.67 9.09
N ASP A 20 -11.96 -15.43 9.80
CA ASP A 20 -10.76 -14.90 10.44
C ASP A 20 -9.72 -14.49 9.39
N LEU A 21 -9.54 -15.29 8.32
CA LEU A 21 -8.73 -14.93 7.15
C LEU A 21 -9.26 -13.68 6.43
N GLN A 22 -10.58 -13.58 6.26
CA GLN A 22 -11.21 -12.39 5.67
C GLN A 22 -10.92 -11.13 6.51
N ARG A 23 -11.08 -11.23 7.84
CA ARG A 23 -10.75 -10.12 8.75
C ARG A 23 -9.28 -9.73 8.64
N HIS A 24 -8.39 -10.70 8.57
CA HIS A 24 -6.96 -10.46 8.36
C HIS A 24 -6.72 -9.67 7.06
N CYS A 25 -7.32 -10.06 5.95
CA CYS A 25 -7.22 -9.36 4.68
C CYS A 25 -7.73 -7.91 4.77
N ILE A 26 -8.85 -7.67 5.44
CA ILE A 26 -9.42 -6.33 5.65
C ILE A 26 -8.49 -5.44 6.48
N ILE A 27 -7.91 -5.99 7.56
CA ILE A 27 -6.98 -5.26 8.42
C ILE A 27 -5.70 -4.91 7.63
N GLN A 28 -5.13 -5.86 6.89
CA GLN A 28 -3.93 -5.65 6.10
C GLN A 28 -4.17 -4.65 4.96
N SER A 29 -5.27 -4.75 4.22
CA SER A 29 -5.60 -3.78 3.17
C SER A 29 -5.72 -2.36 3.73
N SER A 30 -6.37 -2.21 4.89
CA SER A 30 -6.51 -0.92 5.57
C SER A 30 -5.16 -0.35 6.03
N TYR A 31 -4.27 -1.20 6.53
CA TYR A 31 -2.91 -0.82 6.91
C TYR A 31 -2.12 -0.29 5.71
N TYR A 32 -2.10 -1.04 4.58
CA TYR A 32 -1.38 -0.62 3.38
C TYR A 32 -2.00 0.63 2.74
N ARG A 33 -3.32 0.76 2.76
CA ARG A 33 -4.02 1.96 2.29
C ARG A 33 -3.61 3.21 3.09
N ARG A 34 -3.46 3.10 4.41
CA ARG A 34 -2.98 4.21 5.26
C ARG A 34 -1.52 4.55 4.94
N ARG A 35 -0.66 3.55 4.79
CA ARG A 35 0.75 3.74 4.42
C ARG A 35 0.90 4.40 3.04
N TYR A 36 0.14 3.92 2.06
CA TYR A 36 0.08 4.52 0.72
C TYR A 36 -0.32 5.99 0.79
N LYS A 37 -1.43 6.32 1.46
CA LYS A 37 -1.92 7.69 1.59
C LYS A 37 -0.89 8.60 2.27
N SER A 38 -0.29 8.15 3.37
CA SER A 38 0.72 8.91 4.10
C SER A 38 1.96 9.18 3.24
N LEU A 39 2.45 8.17 2.51
CA LEU A 39 3.61 8.31 1.64
C LEU A 39 3.30 9.21 0.44
N LYS A 40 2.13 9.04 -0.19
CA LYS A 40 1.68 9.89 -1.30
C LYS A 40 1.57 11.36 -0.90
N MET A 41 1.07 11.63 0.31
CA MET A 41 0.99 13.01 0.82
C MET A 41 2.38 13.61 1.04
N LYS A 42 3.31 12.85 1.62
CA LYS A 42 4.71 13.28 1.79
C LYS A 42 5.39 13.57 0.46
N ASP A 43 5.22 12.68 -0.52
CA ASP A 43 5.78 12.82 -1.86
C ASP A 43 5.22 14.09 -2.53
N SER A 44 3.92 14.32 -2.45
CA SER A 44 3.27 15.53 -2.98
C SER A 44 3.76 16.80 -2.30
N ILE A 45 3.95 16.80 -0.98
CA ILE A 45 4.50 17.96 -0.26
C ILE A 45 5.93 18.26 -0.72
N CYS A 46 6.76 17.22 -0.86
CA CYS A 46 8.12 17.39 -1.35
C CYS A 46 8.15 17.94 -2.79
N ASP A 47 7.29 17.45 -3.68
CA ASP A 47 7.18 17.91 -5.07
C ASP A 47 6.76 19.39 -5.12
N VAL A 48 5.75 19.78 -4.36
CA VAL A 48 5.30 21.17 -4.27
C VAL A 48 6.41 22.05 -3.69
N SER A 49 7.06 21.63 -2.61
CA SER A 49 8.13 22.38 -1.97
C SER A 49 9.32 22.60 -2.90
N SER A 50 9.74 21.56 -3.62
CA SER A 50 10.84 21.69 -4.60
C SER A 50 10.48 22.62 -5.76
N THR A 51 9.23 22.56 -6.23
CA THR A 51 8.73 23.45 -7.29
C THR A 51 8.73 24.91 -6.84
N VAL A 52 8.22 25.18 -5.63
CA VAL A 52 8.21 26.55 -5.06
C VAL A 52 9.63 27.09 -4.90
N LEU A 53 10.56 26.26 -4.37
CA LEU A 53 11.95 26.67 -4.21
C LEU A 53 12.63 26.99 -5.55
N ASN A 54 12.40 26.17 -6.57
CA ASN A 54 12.97 26.40 -7.90
C ASN A 54 12.40 27.67 -8.56
N PHE A 55 11.07 27.90 -8.39
CA PHE A 55 10.43 29.12 -8.91
C PHE A 55 10.95 30.38 -8.21
N SER A 56 11.12 30.31 -6.87
CA SER A 56 11.69 31.40 -6.08
C SER A 56 13.13 31.67 -6.48
N ALA A 57 13.94 30.63 -6.71
CA ALA A 57 15.31 30.77 -7.17
C ALA A 57 15.39 31.46 -8.53
N LEU A 58 14.52 31.08 -9.47
CA LEU A 58 14.47 31.72 -10.80
C LEU A 58 14.09 33.19 -10.70
N SER A 59 13.09 33.52 -9.89
CA SER A 59 12.63 34.89 -9.65
C SER A 59 13.75 35.77 -9.05
N MET A 60 14.46 35.24 -8.06
CA MET A 60 15.60 35.91 -7.43
C MET A 60 16.77 36.10 -8.40
N ALA A 61 17.04 35.10 -9.24
CA ALA A 61 18.10 35.18 -10.25
C ALA A 61 17.82 36.28 -11.29
N LEU A 62 16.58 36.43 -11.73
CA LEU A 62 16.14 37.48 -12.64
C LEU A 62 16.28 38.88 -11.98
N SER A 63 15.91 38.98 -10.70
CA SER A 63 16.01 40.23 -9.94
C SER A 63 17.46 40.61 -9.57
N ALA A 64 18.39 39.68 -9.60
CA ALA A 64 19.80 39.87 -9.28
C ALA A 64 20.52 40.78 -10.28
N ILE A 65 19.96 41.01 -11.47
CA ILE A 65 20.43 41.99 -12.44
C ILE A 65 20.47 43.39 -11.81
N SER A 66 19.46 43.72 -10.99
CA SER A 66 19.36 45.01 -10.30
C SER A 66 19.95 44.97 -8.88
N PHE A 67 20.08 43.82 -8.28
CA PHE A 67 20.54 43.64 -6.90
C PHE A 67 21.39 42.36 -6.72
N PRO A 68 22.73 42.44 -6.92
CA PRO A 68 23.64 41.28 -6.94
C PRO A 68 23.56 40.33 -5.74
N PRO A 69 23.29 40.74 -4.48
CA PRO A 69 23.15 39.80 -3.35
C PRO A 69 22.07 38.75 -3.51
N LEU A 70 21.05 38.97 -4.36
CA LEU A 70 20.00 37.99 -4.64
C LEU A 70 20.53 36.74 -5.37
N LEU A 71 21.69 36.80 -6.01
CA LEU A 71 22.33 35.62 -6.60
C LEU A 71 22.67 34.55 -5.56
N LEU A 72 23.15 34.94 -4.40
CA LEU A 72 23.45 34.00 -3.30
C LEU A 72 22.18 33.36 -2.77
N ALA A 73 21.10 34.13 -2.59
CA ALA A 73 19.82 33.62 -2.15
C ALA A 73 19.22 32.65 -3.19
N SER A 74 19.30 32.98 -4.48
CA SER A 74 18.88 32.09 -5.59
C SER A 74 19.64 30.77 -5.57
N GLY A 75 20.96 30.80 -5.39
CA GLY A 75 21.77 29.57 -5.26
C GLY A 75 21.38 28.71 -4.07
N ALA A 76 21.14 29.34 -2.93
CA ALA A 76 20.68 28.60 -1.74
C ALA A 76 19.30 27.91 -1.94
N CYS A 77 18.34 28.62 -2.53
CA CYS A 77 17.02 28.06 -2.85
C CYS A 77 17.11 26.89 -3.84
N SER A 78 17.93 27.04 -4.89
CA SER A 78 18.15 25.96 -5.88
C SER A 78 18.81 24.73 -5.24
N GLY A 79 19.82 24.96 -4.38
CA GLY A 79 20.51 23.90 -3.65
C GLY A 79 19.56 23.12 -2.74
N LEU A 80 18.70 23.78 -1.99
CA LEU A 80 17.67 23.13 -1.17
C LEU A 80 16.67 22.33 -2.01
N GLY A 81 16.22 22.87 -3.15
CA GLY A 81 15.34 22.17 -4.08
C GLY A 81 15.97 20.87 -4.59
N LEU A 82 17.25 20.89 -4.95
CA LEU A 82 17.99 19.70 -5.39
C LEU A 82 18.13 18.64 -4.28
N ILE A 83 18.41 19.07 -3.04
CA ILE A 83 18.50 18.16 -1.88
C ILE A 83 17.17 17.43 -1.66
N ILE A 84 16.04 18.13 -1.75
CA ILE A 84 14.71 17.52 -1.61
C ILE A 84 14.48 16.47 -2.70
N VAL A 85 14.72 16.80 -3.97
CA VAL A 85 14.54 15.87 -5.10
C VAL A 85 15.47 14.66 -4.98
N GLN A 86 16.72 14.87 -4.60
CA GLN A 86 17.69 13.78 -4.42
C GLN A 86 17.29 12.88 -3.24
N GLY A 87 16.81 13.46 -2.15
CA GLY A 87 16.28 12.72 -1.01
C GLY A 87 15.10 11.83 -1.40
N GLN A 88 14.15 12.30 -2.21
CA GLN A 88 13.04 11.50 -2.74
C GLN A 88 13.54 10.33 -3.60
N ARG A 89 14.51 10.55 -4.49
CA ARG A 89 15.09 9.51 -5.33
C ARG A 89 15.79 8.44 -4.50
N THR A 90 16.60 8.85 -3.53
CA THR A 90 17.34 7.91 -2.64
C THR A 90 16.38 7.07 -1.80
N TYR A 91 15.26 7.64 -1.37
CA TYR A 91 14.26 6.91 -0.57
C TYR A 91 13.41 5.94 -1.39
N ASN A 92 13.53 5.92 -2.72
CA ASN A 92 12.71 5.08 -3.62
C ASN A 92 11.19 5.19 -3.33
N SER A 93 10.72 6.41 -3.04
CA SER A 93 9.34 6.64 -2.61
C SER A 93 8.32 6.11 -3.61
N LYS A 94 8.59 6.25 -4.91
CA LYS A 94 7.70 5.77 -5.98
C LYS A 94 7.57 4.25 -6.00
N VAL A 95 8.67 3.51 -5.80
CA VAL A 95 8.64 2.05 -5.73
C VAL A 95 7.85 1.59 -4.51
N LYS A 96 8.12 2.18 -3.33
CA LYS A 96 7.37 1.88 -2.11
C LYS A 96 5.88 2.21 -2.24
N LEU A 97 5.55 3.33 -2.91
CA LEU A 97 4.17 3.74 -3.16
C LEU A 97 3.45 2.68 -4.02
N THR A 98 4.09 2.23 -5.09
CA THR A 98 3.54 1.17 -5.96
C THR A 98 3.35 -0.13 -5.18
N ASN A 99 4.36 -0.56 -4.41
CA ASN A 99 4.27 -1.79 -3.62
C ASN A 99 3.15 -1.74 -2.58
N TYR A 100 2.96 -0.61 -1.89
CA TYR A 100 1.84 -0.46 -0.94
C TYR A 100 0.48 -0.46 -1.63
N ASN A 101 0.37 0.14 -2.81
CA ASN A 101 -0.87 0.14 -3.57
C ASN A 101 -1.21 -1.27 -4.07
N VAL A 102 -0.24 -1.97 -4.65
CA VAL A 102 -0.42 -3.35 -5.13
C VAL A 102 -0.80 -4.27 -3.98
N ALA A 103 -0.09 -4.23 -2.87
CA ALA A 103 -0.43 -5.02 -1.69
C ALA A 103 -1.84 -4.73 -1.17
N CYS A 104 -2.25 -3.46 -1.12
CA CYS A 104 -3.60 -3.07 -0.71
C CYS A 104 -4.66 -3.72 -1.61
N LEU A 105 -4.48 -3.64 -2.94
CA LEU A 105 -5.43 -4.20 -3.92
C LEU A 105 -5.49 -5.72 -3.85
N GLN A 106 -4.36 -6.40 -3.72
CA GLN A 106 -4.31 -7.87 -3.59
C GLN A 106 -5.05 -8.36 -2.33
N TYR A 107 -4.89 -7.68 -1.19
CA TYR A 107 -5.66 -8.05 0.02
C TYR A 107 -7.14 -7.75 -0.11
N GLU A 108 -7.53 -6.67 -0.78
CA GLU A 108 -8.94 -6.36 -1.03
C GLU A 108 -9.59 -7.38 -1.95
N GLU A 109 -8.88 -7.83 -2.99
CA GLU A 109 -9.35 -8.85 -3.91
C GLU A 109 -9.52 -10.19 -3.20
N LEU A 110 -8.50 -10.63 -2.46
CA LEU A 110 -8.56 -11.86 -1.69
C LEU A 110 -9.68 -11.83 -0.64
N GLY A 111 -9.87 -10.70 0.04
CA GLY A 111 -10.98 -10.52 0.98
C GLY A 111 -12.35 -10.62 0.32
N ARG A 112 -12.51 -10.13 -0.92
CA ARG A 112 -13.73 -10.28 -1.72
C ARG A 112 -13.97 -11.72 -2.16
N GLU A 113 -12.92 -12.43 -2.61
CA GLU A 113 -13.01 -13.85 -2.96
C GLU A 113 -13.46 -14.68 -1.77
N ILE A 114 -12.87 -14.49 -0.59
CA ILE A 114 -13.28 -15.20 0.64
C ILE A 114 -14.74 -14.91 0.97
N ASN A 115 -15.17 -13.66 0.85
CA ASN A 115 -16.56 -13.28 1.11
C ASN A 115 -17.52 -13.98 0.14
N ALA A 116 -17.18 -14.08 -1.14
CA ALA A 116 -17.97 -14.76 -2.15
C ALA A 116 -18.14 -16.27 -1.82
N VAL A 117 -17.10 -16.92 -1.29
CA VAL A 117 -17.18 -18.32 -0.87
C VAL A 117 -18.02 -18.47 0.41
N LEU A 118 -17.88 -17.56 1.37
CA LEU A 118 -18.69 -17.56 2.60
C LEU A 118 -20.19 -17.39 2.34
N LEU A 119 -20.56 -16.71 1.25
CA LEU A 119 -21.96 -16.53 0.83
C LEU A 119 -22.54 -17.77 0.14
N ARG A 120 -21.71 -18.71 -0.32
CA ARG A 120 -22.18 -19.98 -0.89
C ARG A 120 -22.63 -20.92 0.23
N ASN A 121 -23.92 -21.26 0.23
CA ASN A 121 -24.50 -22.07 1.31
C ASN A 121 -24.29 -23.59 1.14
N HIS A 122 -23.73 -24.07 0.01
CA HIS A 122 -23.67 -25.47 -0.36
C HIS A 122 -22.26 -26.02 -0.61
N CYS A 123 -21.25 -25.52 0.11
CA CYS A 123 -19.90 -26.08 0.00
C CYS A 123 -19.71 -27.25 0.97
N SER A 124 -19.12 -28.35 0.48
CA SER A 124 -18.72 -29.48 1.33
C SER A 124 -17.54 -29.11 2.22
N SER A 125 -17.35 -29.87 3.30
CA SER A 125 -16.19 -29.70 4.19
C SER A 125 -14.86 -29.79 3.45
N LYS A 126 -14.75 -30.66 2.42
CA LYS A 126 -13.54 -30.81 1.60
C LYS A 126 -13.28 -29.56 0.75
N GLN A 127 -14.30 -29.02 0.11
CA GLN A 127 -14.17 -27.79 -0.70
C GLN A 127 -13.73 -26.58 0.13
N TYR A 128 -14.23 -26.46 1.37
CA TYR A 128 -13.76 -25.41 2.28
C TYR A 128 -12.28 -25.57 2.65
N LEU A 129 -11.79 -26.81 2.80
CA LEU A 129 -10.39 -27.07 3.12
C LEU A 129 -9.47 -26.67 1.94
N GLU A 130 -9.77 -27.15 0.74
CA GLU A 130 -9.04 -26.82 -0.48
C GLU A 130 -8.98 -25.29 -0.69
N TYR A 131 -10.08 -24.61 -0.41
CA TYR A 131 -10.12 -23.16 -0.52
C TYR A 131 -9.28 -22.44 0.55
N ILE A 132 -9.26 -22.94 1.80
CA ILE A 132 -8.38 -22.38 2.85
C ILE A 132 -6.92 -22.55 2.49
N GLU A 133 -6.53 -23.68 1.90
CA GLU A 133 -5.17 -23.94 1.43
C GLU A 133 -4.78 -22.97 0.30
N ASP A 134 -5.66 -22.76 -0.68
CA ASP A 134 -5.46 -21.79 -1.77
C ASP A 134 -5.30 -20.36 -1.24
N VAL A 135 -6.16 -19.93 -0.33
CA VAL A 135 -6.07 -18.61 0.32
C VAL A 135 -4.76 -18.44 1.07
N ASN A 136 -4.30 -19.45 1.81
CA ASN A 136 -3.03 -19.40 2.53
C ASN A 136 -1.84 -19.33 1.56
N ALA A 137 -1.88 -20.07 0.45
CA ALA A 137 -0.86 -19.99 -0.59
C ALA A 137 -0.79 -18.58 -1.20
N LYS A 138 -1.94 -17.97 -1.54
CA LYS A 138 -2.02 -16.59 -2.04
C LYS A 138 -1.49 -15.58 -1.02
N LEU A 139 -1.82 -15.74 0.27
CA LEU A 139 -1.29 -14.88 1.34
C LEU A 139 0.23 -14.97 1.47
N ASN A 140 0.80 -16.16 1.36
CA ASN A 140 2.25 -16.35 1.37
C ASN A 140 2.89 -15.67 0.16
N MET A 141 2.35 -15.82 -1.04
CA MET A 141 2.83 -15.14 -2.24
C MET A 141 2.80 -13.60 -2.09
N ILE A 142 1.72 -13.05 -1.51
CA ILE A 142 1.64 -11.61 -1.24
C ILE A 142 2.70 -11.20 -0.22
N ASN A 143 2.99 -12.00 0.79
CA ASN A 143 4.02 -11.71 1.80
C ASN A 143 5.43 -11.78 1.21
N ASP A 144 5.72 -12.79 0.40
CA ASP A 144 7.04 -12.99 -0.21
C ASP A 144 7.37 -11.90 -1.24
N SER A 145 6.39 -11.46 -2.02
CA SER A 145 6.56 -10.37 -2.99
C SER A 145 6.93 -9.01 -2.37
N ARG A 146 6.90 -8.88 -1.04
CA ARG A 146 7.25 -7.66 -0.29
C ARG A 146 8.67 -7.64 0.21
N LEU A 147 9.32 -8.80 0.25
CA LEU A 147 10.71 -8.91 0.69
C LEU A 147 11.71 -8.49 -0.39
N LEU A 148 11.24 -8.24 -1.60
CA LEU A 148 11.97 -7.72 -2.76
C LEU A 148 11.71 -6.22 -2.96
#